data_665f682a0c82f13e44614843dee5512a
#
_entry.id   665f682a0c82f13e44614843dee5512a
#
_cell.length_a   1.000
_cell.length_b   1.000
_cell.length_c   1.000
_cell.angle_alpha   90.00
_cell.angle_beta   90.00
_cell.angle_gamma   90.00
#
_symmetry.space_group_name_H-M   'P 1'
#
loop_
_entity.id
_entity.type
_entity.pdbx_description
1 polymer ?
#
loop_
_entity_poly.entity_id
_entity_poly.type
_entity_poly.pdbx_seq_one_letter_code
_entity_poly.pdbx_strand_id
1 'polypeptide(L)'
;MDRIKHKGPKQWTNLHESVSGMTSDLIIADNSRVGSILEKYNETAEDIAQLLAGTLQNQKKIRPCGGKWSITPVAFDKTAIIETDHLTLRWTPTLSEVNPTFIDDHKNLLFAQCGAKIKSLSIYLRDRKKSLKASGASNGQTIAGAISCGTHGSAIDFGSIHDSVVGLNIIVNKNKNYYIQKATRPVMNETFAASIQATLINDDKLFNAALVSMGCFGFIHGVMLEVEDWFMLKNYTKNIALQDAEILMNTLQFDAVNLPVSAESGQRPYHFKLLINPFNPTKNPKAEILYKKPGPDKYVRPALNDESTYPKDSLGFIAKITQNLPGSDKLIINLLESSIFPKDVNEAEALLYDTFSDTSLHGKTFACAIGIPLDKTHQTLSCLLKLIDDHGSVPAIFALRFIKRSNAILAFSRFE
;
A
#
# COMPACT_ATOMS: atom_id res chain seq x y z
N MET A 1 13.71 29.77 -6.38
CA MET A 1 14.35 28.44 -6.53
C MET A 1 13.41 27.60 -7.36
N ASP A 2 13.89 26.98 -8.41
CA ASP A 2 13.03 26.17 -9.26
C ASP A 2 12.51 24.96 -8.50
N ARG A 3 11.18 24.85 -8.38
CA ARG A 3 10.50 23.71 -7.73
C ARG A 3 10.55 22.46 -8.61
N ILE A 4 10.70 22.64 -9.91
CA ILE A 4 10.91 21.58 -10.90
C ILE A 4 12.36 21.62 -11.37
N LYS A 5 13.13 20.58 -11.04
CA LYS A 5 14.57 20.52 -11.32
C LYS A 5 14.87 19.42 -12.34
N HIS A 6 15.21 19.81 -13.54
CA HIS A 6 15.69 18.88 -14.58
C HIS A 6 17.13 18.47 -14.30
N LYS A 7 17.42 17.18 -14.27
CA LYS A 7 18.74 16.59 -14.03
C LYS A 7 19.36 16.03 -15.29
N GLY A 8 18.62 16.06 -16.42
CA GLY A 8 19.05 15.45 -17.66
C GLY A 8 19.14 13.92 -17.60
N PRO A 9 19.89 13.32 -18.54
CA PRO A 9 20.03 11.86 -18.62
C PRO A 9 20.61 11.25 -17.34
N LYS A 10 19.93 10.23 -16.81
CA LYS A 10 20.33 9.53 -15.58
C LYS A 10 20.03 8.04 -15.63
N GLN A 11 20.92 7.26 -15.05
CA GLN A 11 20.61 5.90 -14.66
C GLN A 11 19.61 5.93 -13.50
N TRP A 12 18.47 5.27 -13.69
CA TRP A 12 17.44 5.10 -12.66
C TRP A 12 17.34 3.64 -12.27
N THR A 13 17.14 3.36 -11.00
CA THR A 13 16.95 2.01 -10.46
C THR A 13 15.90 2.06 -9.37
N ASN A 14 15.00 1.08 -9.33
CA ASN A 14 14.02 0.94 -8.25
C ASN A 14 14.69 0.46 -6.95
N LEU A 15 13.95 0.50 -5.83
CA LEU A 15 14.46 0.11 -4.50
C LEU A 15 14.92 -1.36 -4.45
N HIS A 16 14.23 -2.25 -5.17
CA HIS A 16 14.50 -3.69 -5.18
C HIS A 16 15.50 -4.12 -6.25
N GLU A 17 16.11 -3.18 -6.98
CA GLU A 17 17.08 -3.45 -8.05
C GLU A 17 16.58 -4.42 -9.15
N SER A 18 15.25 -4.62 -9.23
CA SER A 18 14.60 -5.46 -10.23
C SER A 18 14.38 -4.75 -11.56
N VAL A 19 14.35 -3.41 -11.54
CA VAL A 19 14.18 -2.55 -12.72
C VAL A 19 15.24 -1.47 -12.71
N SER A 20 16.00 -1.38 -13.79
CA SER A 20 16.95 -0.27 -14.00
C SER A 20 17.01 0.11 -15.48
N GLY A 21 17.39 1.35 -15.77
CA GLY A 21 17.53 1.84 -17.13
C GLY A 21 17.89 3.32 -17.19
N MET A 22 18.29 3.78 -18.39
CA MET A 22 18.53 5.20 -18.66
C MET A 22 17.23 5.91 -18.94
N THR A 23 16.98 7.02 -18.25
CA THR A 23 15.95 8.00 -18.64
C THR A 23 16.62 9.21 -19.27
N SER A 24 15.98 9.82 -20.28
CA SER A 24 16.52 11.03 -20.94
C SER A 24 16.45 12.25 -20.02
N ASP A 25 15.50 12.27 -19.09
CA ASP A 25 15.41 13.32 -18.10
C ASP A 25 14.88 12.78 -16.76
N LEU A 26 15.65 12.99 -15.70
CA LEU A 26 15.20 12.79 -14.33
C LEU A 26 14.81 14.15 -13.77
N ILE A 27 13.55 14.29 -13.42
CA ILE A 27 12.97 15.54 -12.89
C ILE A 27 12.69 15.35 -11.40
N ILE A 28 13.06 16.32 -10.60
CA ILE A 28 12.74 16.35 -9.16
C ILE A 28 11.72 17.44 -8.93
N ALA A 29 10.55 17.08 -8.39
CA ALA A 29 9.55 18.02 -7.93
C ALA A 29 9.71 18.28 -6.43
N ASP A 30 9.71 19.56 -6.02
CA ASP A 30 9.90 19.98 -4.64
C ASP A 30 8.89 21.10 -4.30
N ASN A 31 8.58 21.27 -3.02
CA ASN A 31 7.75 22.37 -2.56
C ASN A 31 8.57 23.63 -2.34
N SER A 32 7.93 24.80 -2.46
CA SER A 32 8.53 26.07 -1.99
C SER A 32 8.89 25.97 -0.51
N ARG A 33 9.97 26.63 -0.12
CA ARG A 33 10.37 26.75 1.29
C ARG A 33 9.67 27.90 2.01
N VAL A 34 9.10 28.84 1.25
CA VAL A 34 8.45 30.05 1.75
C VAL A 34 6.95 29.98 1.45
N GLY A 35 6.13 30.60 2.28
CA GLY A 35 4.69 30.67 2.13
C GLY A 35 3.93 29.69 3.04
N SER A 36 2.61 29.82 3.09
CA SER A 36 1.69 28.91 3.77
C SER A 36 1.66 27.52 3.12
N ILE A 37 1.09 26.54 3.78
CA ILE A 37 0.93 25.19 3.23
C ILE A 37 0.16 25.23 1.90
N LEU A 38 -0.91 26.02 1.84
CA LEU A 38 -1.77 26.13 0.67
C LEU A 38 -1.09 26.84 -0.50
N GLU A 39 -0.36 27.93 -0.24
CA GLU A 39 0.46 28.59 -1.27
C GLU A 39 1.48 27.64 -1.88
N LYS A 40 2.25 26.93 -1.04
CA LYS A 40 3.24 25.93 -1.51
C LYS A 40 2.61 24.83 -2.35
N TYR A 41 1.43 24.36 -1.94
CA TYR A 41 0.68 23.35 -2.65
C TYR A 41 0.25 23.81 -4.03
N ASN A 42 -0.35 25.00 -4.12
CA ASN A 42 -0.86 25.60 -5.36
C ASN A 42 0.25 25.96 -6.34
N GLU A 43 1.33 26.56 -5.86
CA GLU A 43 2.50 26.89 -6.68
C GLU A 43 3.11 25.62 -7.33
N THR A 44 3.19 24.51 -6.56
CA THR A 44 3.70 23.27 -7.09
C THR A 44 2.72 22.62 -8.08
N ALA A 45 1.41 22.75 -7.83
CA ALA A 45 0.38 22.28 -8.76
C ALA A 45 0.48 23.01 -10.11
N GLU A 46 0.71 24.31 -10.10
CA GLU A 46 0.89 25.12 -11.33
C GLU A 46 2.14 24.68 -12.10
N ASP A 47 3.28 24.52 -11.43
CA ASP A 47 4.51 24.07 -12.08
C ASP A 47 4.36 22.67 -12.72
N ILE A 48 3.69 21.75 -12.03
CA ILE A 48 3.39 20.42 -12.57
C ILE A 48 2.45 20.53 -13.79
N ALA A 49 1.42 21.37 -13.71
CA ALA A 49 0.50 21.60 -14.81
C ALA A 49 1.21 22.15 -16.07
N GLN A 50 2.16 23.07 -15.89
CA GLN A 50 3.00 23.60 -16.97
C GLN A 50 3.92 22.53 -17.55
N LEU A 51 4.58 21.72 -16.70
CA LEU A 51 5.41 20.59 -17.13
C LEU A 51 4.61 19.59 -17.97
N LEU A 52 3.40 19.23 -17.54
CA LEU A 52 2.53 18.31 -18.28
C LEU A 52 2.09 18.90 -19.61
N ALA A 53 1.76 20.19 -19.69
CA ALA A 53 1.40 20.86 -20.93
C ALA A 53 2.55 20.81 -21.94
N GLY A 54 3.79 21.10 -21.52
CA GLY A 54 4.98 21.02 -22.37
C GLY A 54 5.25 19.58 -22.83
N THR A 55 5.02 18.61 -21.95
CA THR A 55 5.20 17.19 -22.28
C THR A 55 4.20 16.73 -23.36
N LEU A 56 2.93 17.12 -23.23
CA LEU A 56 1.88 16.81 -24.21
C LEU A 56 2.14 17.44 -25.57
N GLN A 57 2.52 18.73 -25.60
CA GLN A 57 2.86 19.43 -26.85
C GLN A 57 4.00 18.74 -27.62
N ASN A 58 4.98 18.22 -26.92
CA ASN A 58 6.12 17.54 -27.51
C ASN A 58 5.91 16.02 -27.71
N GLN A 59 4.69 15.51 -27.49
CA GLN A 59 4.35 14.08 -27.56
C GLN A 59 5.29 13.18 -26.74
N LYS A 60 5.83 13.73 -25.65
CA LYS A 60 6.71 12.99 -24.73
C LYS A 60 5.90 12.30 -23.65
N LYS A 61 6.46 11.26 -23.07
CA LYS A 61 5.91 10.59 -21.90
C LYS A 61 6.67 11.03 -20.65
N ILE A 62 5.93 11.19 -19.55
CA ILE A 62 6.49 11.41 -18.23
C ILE A 62 5.85 10.43 -17.26
N ARG A 63 6.65 9.82 -16.41
CA ARG A 63 6.17 8.85 -15.44
C ARG A 63 6.42 9.38 -14.02
N PRO A 64 5.37 9.58 -13.20
CA PRO A 64 5.54 9.88 -11.78
C PRO A 64 6.16 8.70 -11.03
N CYS A 65 7.11 9.00 -10.16
CA CYS A 65 7.81 8.05 -9.31
C CYS A 65 7.83 8.57 -7.88
N GLY A 66 7.32 7.78 -6.93
CA GLY A 66 7.38 8.07 -5.51
C GLY A 66 8.55 7.35 -4.83
N GLY A 67 8.25 6.47 -3.87
CA GLY A 67 9.25 5.74 -3.07
C GLY A 67 10.02 4.62 -3.78
N LYS A 68 9.86 4.42 -5.08
CA LYS A 68 10.55 3.39 -5.90
C LYS A 68 10.29 1.93 -5.49
N TRP A 69 9.17 1.67 -4.83
CA TRP A 69 8.84 0.34 -4.28
C TRP A 69 8.27 -0.65 -5.29
N SER A 70 7.88 -0.21 -6.48
CA SER A 70 7.33 -1.11 -7.49
C SER A 70 8.41 -2.06 -8.01
N ILE A 71 8.12 -3.37 -7.98
CA ILE A 71 9.00 -4.42 -8.50
C ILE A 71 8.93 -4.47 -10.03
N THR A 72 7.83 -3.99 -10.61
CA THR A 72 7.60 -3.88 -12.05
C THR A 72 8.02 -2.50 -12.59
N PRO A 73 8.20 -2.34 -13.91
CA PRO A 73 8.65 -1.07 -14.49
C PRO A 73 7.55 0.02 -14.54
N VAL A 74 6.50 -0.05 -13.72
CA VAL A 74 5.37 0.91 -13.74
C VAL A 74 5.80 2.36 -13.48
N ALA A 75 6.87 2.59 -12.74
CA ALA A 75 7.41 3.91 -12.43
C ALA A 75 8.58 4.32 -13.34
N PHE A 76 8.97 3.49 -14.31
CA PHE A 76 10.07 3.75 -15.22
C PHE A 76 9.59 4.22 -16.59
N ASP A 77 10.26 5.22 -17.16
CA ASP A 77 10.12 5.61 -18.57
C ASP A 77 11.47 6.10 -19.11
N LYS A 78 11.77 5.74 -20.36
CA LYS A 78 13.00 6.15 -21.04
C LYS A 78 13.04 7.65 -21.36
N THR A 79 11.87 8.30 -21.48
CA THR A 79 11.76 9.71 -21.85
C THR A 79 11.96 10.60 -20.64
N ALA A 80 11.12 10.46 -19.61
CA ALA A 80 11.23 11.25 -18.41
C ALA A 80 10.59 10.56 -17.19
N ILE A 81 11.21 10.75 -16.05
CA ILE A 81 10.71 10.35 -14.74
C ILE A 81 10.64 11.59 -13.86
N ILE A 82 9.50 11.82 -13.18
CA ILE A 82 9.37 12.86 -12.16
C ILE A 82 9.33 12.23 -10.77
N GLU A 83 10.35 12.48 -9.96
CA GLU A 83 10.40 12.06 -8.56
C GLU A 83 9.57 13.02 -7.70
N THR A 84 8.67 12.46 -6.90
CA THR A 84 7.65 13.19 -6.13
C THR A 84 7.80 13.07 -4.62
N ASP A 85 8.81 12.37 -4.14
CA ASP A 85 8.99 12.05 -2.72
C ASP A 85 9.31 13.26 -1.82
N HIS A 86 9.57 14.43 -2.40
CA HIS A 86 9.65 15.72 -1.72
C HIS A 86 8.30 16.46 -1.63
N LEU A 87 7.25 16.01 -2.31
CA LEU A 87 5.91 16.57 -2.26
C LEU A 87 5.14 15.99 -1.07
N THR A 88 5.35 16.53 0.12
CA THR A 88 4.97 15.90 1.40
C THR A 88 4.04 16.74 2.28
N LEU A 89 3.44 17.80 1.73
CA LEU A 89 2.50 18.65 2.47
C LEU A 89 1.26 17.86 2.91
N ARG A 90 0.71 18.21 4.07
CA ARG A 90 -0.49 17.58 4.62
C ARG A 90 -1.19 18.48 5.62
N TRP A 91 -2.52 18.42 5.63
CA TRP A 91 -3.36 19.15 6.57
C TRP A 91 -4.73 18.53 6.72
N THR A 92 -5.42 18.85 7.81
CA THR A 92 -6.84 18.54 8.00
C THR A 92 -7.65 19.72 7.47
N PRO A 93 -8.66 19.50 6.60
CA PRO A 93 -9.51 20.59 6.13
C PRO A 93 -10.30 21.23 7.28
N THR A 94 -10.67 22.48 7.12
CA THR A 94 -11.54 23.18 8.06
C THR A 94 -13.00 22.76 7.88
N LEU A 95 -13.83 22.97 8.90
CA LEU A 95 -15.24 22.60 8.83
C LEU A 95 -15.99 23.32 7.69
N SER A 96 -15.60 24.55 7.37
CA SER A 96 -16.18 25.33 6.26
C SER A 96 -15.88 24.78 4.87
N GLU A 97 -14.86 23.93 4.74
CA GLU A 97 -14.46 23.27 3.50
C GLU A 97 -15.12 21.91 3.29
N VAL A 98 -15.75 21.37 4.36
CA VAL A 98 -16.40 20.06 4.33
C VAL A 98 -17.82 20.19 3.76
N ASN A 99 -18.26 19.19 3.00
CA ASN A 99 -19.63 19.16 2.46
C ASN A 99 -20.63 19.02 3.63
N PRO A 100 -21.71 19.83 3.65
CA PRO A 100 -22.70 19.79 4.74
C PRO A 100 -23.40 18.43 4.92
N THR A 101 -23.39 17.57 3.90
CA THR A 101 -23.99 16.23 3.97
C THR A 101 -23.02 15.17 4.53
N PHE A 102 -21.75 15.52 4.74
CA PHE A 102 -20.78 14.64 5.38
C PHE A 102 -21.04 14.64 6.90
N ILE A 103 -21.51 13.52 7.41
CA ILE A 103 -21.98 13.38 8.80
C ILE A 103 -20.88 12.95 9.79
N ASP A 104 -19.74 12.50 9.27
CA ASP A 104 -18.62 12.07 10.11
C ASP A 104 -17.79 13.28 10.59
N ASP A 105 -16.95 13.06 11.59
CA ASP A 105 -16.10 14.13 12.11
C ASP A 105 -15.04 14.54 11.07
N HIS A 106 -15.01 15.83 10.68
CA HIS A 106 -14.02 16.39 9.76
C HIS A 106 -12.56 16.21 10.25
N LYS A 107 -12.35 16.01 11.57
CA LYS A 107 -11.04 15.69 12.14
C LYS A 107 -10.54 14.30 11.72
N ASN A 108 -11.42 13.47 11.18
CA ASN A 108 -11.08 12.20 10.55
C ASN A 108 -10.73 12.34 9.07
N LEU A 109 -10.53 13.55 8.57
CA LEU A 109 -10.05 13.82 7.22
C LEU A 109 -8.60 14.30 7.24
N LEU A 110 -7.80 13.76 6.35
CA LEU A 110 -6.42 14.17 6.12
C LEU A 110 -6.17 14.35 4.63
N PHE A 111 -5.90 15.58 4.21
CA PHE A 111 -5.41 15.84 2.85
C PHE A 111 -3.90 15.72 2.84
N ALA A 112 -3.37 14.92 1.94
CA ALA A 112 -1.95 14.64 1.81
C ALA A 112 -1.47 14.80 0.38
N GLN A 113 -0.34 15.46 0.17
CA GLN A 113 0.31 15.55 -1.13
C GLN A 113 0.89 14.20 -1.57
N CYS A 114 0.95 13.95 -2.86
CA CYS A 114 1.23 12.67 -3.50
C CYS A 114 2.48 11.93 -3.03
N GLY A 115 3.54 12.68 -2.69
CA GLY A 115 4.84 12.17 -2.28
C GLY A 115 4.94 11.86 -0.78
N ALA A 116 3.91 12.14 0.01
CA ALA A 116 3.90 11.81 1.44
C ALA A 116 3.98 10.29 1.61
N LYS A 117 5.02 9.81 2.29
CA LYS A 117 5.19 8.38 2.58
C LYS A 117 4.19 7.92 3.63
N ILE A 118 3.66 6.72 3.51
CA ILE A 118 2.72 6.11 4.47
C ILE A 118 3.31 6.16 5.88
N LYS A 119 4.61 5.88 6.03
CA LYS A 119 5.35 6.02 7.28
C LYS A 119 5.22 7.42 7.88
N SER A 120 5.44 8.47 7.08
CA SER A 120 5.39 9.86 7.56
C SER A 120 3.96 10.32 7.89
N LEU A 121 2.97 9.82 7.15
CA LEU A 121 1.55 10.04 7.44
C LEU A 121 1.14 9.38 8.75
N SER A 122 1.55 8.15 8.97
CA SER A 122 1.26 7.39 10.20
C SER A 122 1.87 8.06 11.44
N ILE A 123 3.11 8.58 11.34
CA ILE A 123 3.72 9.37 12.43
C ILE A 123 2.91 10.64 12.71
N TYR A 124 2.55 11.38 11.66
CA TYR A 124 1.76 12.60 11.78
C TYR A 124 0.39 12.35 12.43
N LEU A 125 -0.26 11.25 12.07
CA LEU A 125 -1.54 10.84 12.62
C LEU A 125 -1.40 10.38 14.08
N ARG A 126 -0.38 9.58 14.40
CA ARG A 126 -0.09 9.13 15.76
C ARG A 126 0.00 10.30 16.74
N ASP A 127 0.71 11.37 16.35
CA ASP A 127 0.88 12.56 17.19
C ASP A 127 -0.45 13.31 17.44
N ARG A 128 -1.52 12.92 16.73
CA ARG A 128 -2.90 13.42 16.84
C ARG A 128 -3.89 12.39 17.37
N LYS A 129 -3.40 11.27 17.88
CA LYS A 129 -4.20 10.10 18.30
C LYS A 129 -5.11 9.57 17.18
N LYS A 130 -4.65 9.64 15.94
CA LYS A 130 -5.32 9.11 14.74
C LYS A 130 -4.48 8.03 14.06
N SER A 131 -5.10 7.27 13.18
CA SER A 131 -4.49 6.18 12.42
C SER A 131 -5.07 6.09 11.02
N LEU A 132 -4.28 5.57 10.07
CA LEU A 132 -4.84 5.00 8.86
C LEU A 132 -5.69 3.78 9.21
N LYS A 133 -6.69 3.47 8.40
CA LYS A 133 -7.61 2.33 8.61
C LYS A 133 -6.96 0.99 8.23
N ALA A 134 -5.98 1.00 7.33
CA ALA A 134 -5.23 -0.18 6.93
C ALA A 134 -3.79 0.20 6.51
N SER A 135 -2.92 -0.79 6.47
CA SER A 135 -1.55 -0.67 5.97
C SER A 135 -1.22 -1.82 5.01
N GLY A 136 -0.24 -1.61 4.13
CA GLY A 136 0.44 -2.71 3.45
C GLY A 136 1.39 -3.45 4.41
N ALA A 137 2.11 -4.43 3.89
CA ALA A 137 3.16 -5.11 4.67
C ALA A 137 4.35 -4.17 5.00
N SER A 138 4.52 -3.13 4.23
CA SER A 138 5.55 -2.08 4.39
C SER A 138 4.91 -0.70 4.27
N ASN A 139 5.57 0.32 4.79
CA ASN A 139 5.06 1.70 4.84
C ASN A 139 6.01 2.76 4.24
N GLY A 140 7.00 2.33 3.47
CA GLY A 140 7.95 3.20 2.74
C GLY A 140 7.40 3.78 1.43
N GLN A 141 6.26 3.30 0.92
CA GLN A 141 5.61 3.78 -0.30
C GLN A 141 5.06 5.19 -0.10
N THR A 142 5.06 6.00 -1.17
CA THR A 142 4.30 7.26 -1.18
C THR A 142 2.81 6.98 -1.33
N ILE A 143 1.96 7.87 -0.81
CA ILE A 143 0.50 7.63 -0.80
C ILE A 143 -0.06 7.50 -2.23
N ALA A 144 0.31 8.36 -3.16
CA ALA A 144 -0.16 8.26 -4.54
C ALA A 144 0.33 6.98 -5.24
N GLY A 145 1.58 6.56 -4.99
CA GLY A 145 2.10 5.30 -5.51
C GLY A 145 1.37 4.09 -4.93
N ALA A 146 1.12 4.07 -3.63
CA ALA A 146 0.42 2.99 -2.96
C ALA A 146 -1.02 2.80 -3.46
N ILE A 147 -1.79 3.89 -3.58
CA ILE A 147 -3.18 3.81 -4.07
C ILE A 147 -3.24 3.45 -5.55
N SER A 148 -2.35 4.04 -6.37
CA SER A 148 -2.35 3.80 -7.82
C SER A 148 -2.01 2.35 -8.20
N CYS A 149 -1.26 1.65 -7.36
CA CYS A 149 -0.85 0.26 -7.58
C CYS A 149 -1.65 -0.74 -6.73
N GLY A 150 -2.68 -0.31 -6.01
CA GLY A 150 -3.55 -1.18 -5.23
C GLY A 150 -2.86 -1.81 -4.01
N THR A 151 -1.94 -1.09 -3.35
CA THR A 151 -1.25 -1.60 -2.15
C THR A 151 -2.23 -1.99 -1.06
N HIS A 152 -2.07 -3.21 -0.54
CA HIS A 152 -2.96 -3.80 0.46
C HIS A 152 -2.19 -4.57 1.55
N GLY A 153 -2.85 -4.79 2.66
CA GLY A 153 -2.43 -5.71 3.72
C GLY A 153 -3.31 -6.96 3.76
N SER A 154 -3.86 -7.23 4.93
CA SER A 154 -4.81 -8.33 5.16
C SER A 154 -5.86 -7.93 6.21
N ALA A 155 -6.32 -6.67 6.15
CA ALA A 155 -7.41 -6.18 7.00
C ALA A 155 -8.73 -6.67 6.42
N ILE A 156 -9.24 -7.78 6.98
CA ILE A 156 -10.29 -8.62 6.38
C ILE A 156 -11.62 -7.91 6.15
N ASP A 157 -11.99 -6.98 7.01
CA ASP A 157 -13.27 -6.27 6.93
C ASP A 157 -13.14 -4.84 6.39
N PHE A 158 -11.91 -4.41 6.06
CA PHE A 158 -11.69 -3.06 5.56
C PHE A 158 -11.30 -3.04 4.08
N GLY A 159 -10.23 -3.73 3.70
CA GLY A 159 -9.72 -3.72 2.33
C GLY A 159 -8.31 -3.16 2.21
N SER A 160 -8.08 -2.42 1.14
CA SER A 160 -6.78 -1.89 0.74
C SER A 160 -6.58 -0.44 1.20
N ILE A 161 -5.36 0.10 1.03
CA ILE A 161 -5.08 1.50 1.39
C ILE A 161 -5.95 2.48 0.58
N HIS A 162 -6.18 2.19 -0.70
CA HIS A 162 -7.01 3.03 -1.56
C HIS A 162 -8.49 3.08 -1.14
N ASP A 163 -8.96 2.13 -0.34
CA ASP A 163 -10.33 2.15 0.20
C ASP A 163 -10.51 3.20 1.33
N SER A 164 -9.41 3.76 1.84
CA SER A 164 -9.42 4.93 2.74
C SER A 164 -9.56 6.27 2.00
N VAL A 165 -9.43 6.28 0.67
CA VAL A 165 -9.47 7.52 -0.12
C VAL A 165 -10.90 7.96 -0.34
N VAL A 166 -11.16 9.24 -0.05
CA VAL A 166 -12.48 9.88 -0.24
C VAL A 166 -12.44 11.03 -1.23
N GLY A 167 -11.26 11.40 -1.73
CA GLY A 167 -11.09 12.42 -2.76
C GLY A 167 -9.70 12.40 -3.37
N LEU A 168 -9.60 12.79 -4.64
CA LEU A 168 -8.35 12.85 -5.41
C LEU A 168 -8.22 14.21 -6.09
N ASN A 169 -7.08 14.87 -5.92
CA ASN A 169 -6.72 16.01 -6.75
C ASN A 169 -5.82 15.53 -7.90
N ILE A 170 -6.30 15.67 -9.14
CA ILE A 170 -5.65 15.19 -10.35
C ILE A 170 -5.41 16.32 -11.32
N ILE A 171 -4.15 16.50 -11.72
CA ILE A 171 -3.72 17.46 -12.71
C ILE A 171 -3.54 16.76 -14.05
N VAL A 172 -4.24 17.20 -15.07
CA VAL A 172 -4.17 16.64 -16.43
C VAL A 172 -3.32 17.53 -17.36
N ASN A 173 -3.52 18.84 -17.28
CA ASN A 173 -2.73 19.86 -17.98
C ASN A 173 -2.93 21.24 -17.34
N LYS A 174 -2.37 22.29 -17.95
CA LYS A 174 -2.39 23.67 -17.44
C LYS A 174 -3.77 24.21 -17.04
N ASN A 175 -4.84 23.76 -17.72
CA ASN A 175 -6.21 24.26 -17.49
C ASN A 175 -7.14 23.18 -16.92
N LYS A 176 -6.62 22.02 -16.54
CA LYS A 176 -7.40 20.86 -16.10
C LYS A 176 -6.82 20.30 -14.81
N ASN A 177 -7.17 20.97 -13.73
CA ASN A 177 -6.92 20.54 -12.35
C ASN A 177 -8.27 20.22 -11.71
N TYR A 178 -8.47 18.98 -11.27
CA TYR A 178 -9.74 18.47 -10.79
C TYR A 178 -9.61 17.92 -9.36
N TYR A 179 -10.61 18.19 -8.53
CA TYR A 179 -10.82 17.45 -7.32
C TYR A 179 -12.01 16.51 -7.52
N ILE A 180 -11.77 15.21 -7.48
CA ILE A 180 -12.75 14.16 -7.82
C ILE A 180 -13.11 13.41 -6.54
N GLN A 181 -14.42 13.30 -6.29
CA GLN A 181 -14.98 12.52 -5.18
C GLN A 181 -16.29 11.83 -5.59
N LYS A 182 -16.83 10.97 -4.73
CA LYS A 182 -18.09 10.29 -5.01
C LYS A 182 -19.29 11.26 -4.95
N ALA A 183 -20.21 11.15 -5.89
CA ALA A 183 -21.49 11.85 -5.85
C ALA A 183 -22.39 11.30 -4.74
N THR A 184 -22.35 9.99 -4.49
CA THR A 184 -23.15 9.32 -3.44
C THR A 184 -22.67 9.60 -2.03
N ARG A 185 -21.42 10.07 -1.85
CA ARG A 185 -20.83 10.45 -0.56
C ARG A 185 -19.85 11.61 -0.76
N PRO A 186 -20.34 12.82 -1.06
CA PRO A 186 -19.48 13.98 -1.21
C PRO A 186 -18.90 14.37 0.17
N VAL A 187 -17.59 14.60 0.23
CA VAL A 187 -16.87 14.90 1.47
C VAL A 187 -16.47 16.35 1.54
N MET A 188 -15.99 16.91 0.42
CA MET A 188 -15.56 18.31 0.36
C MET A 188 -16.54 19.14 -0.48
N ASN A 189 -16.56 20.44 -0.23
CA ASN A 189 -17.39 21.39 -0.96
C ASN A 189 -16.55 22.22 -1.96
N GLU A 190 -17.22 23.17 -2.67
CA GLU A 190 -16.58 24.06 -3.63
C GLU A 190 -15.51 24.97 -3.00
N THR A 191 -15.64 25.33 -1.71
CA THR A 191 -14.65 26.16 -1.01
C THR A 191 -13.31 25.44 -0.92
N PHE A 192 -13.33 24.15 -0.61
CA PHE A 192 -12.09 23.33 -0.61
C PHE A 192 -11.50 23.21 -2.02
N ALA A 193 -12.32 22.88 -3.01
CA ALA A 193 -11.84 22.73 -4.39
C ALA A 193 -11.23 24.04 -4.91
N ALA A 194 -11.87 25.18 -4.64
CA ALA A 194 -11.36 26.50 -4.98
C ALA A 194 -10.06 26.82 -4.26
N SER A 195 -9.91 26.47 -2.98
CA SER A 195 -8.71 26.71 -2.20
C SER A 195 -7.47 26.04 -2.80
N ILE A 196 -7.63 24.85 -3.38
CA ILE A 196 -6.57 24.10 -4.09
C ILE A 196 -6.58 24.35 -5.62
N GLN A 197 -7.26 25.39 -6.08
CA GLN A 197 -7.36 25.79 -7.50
C GLN A 197 -7.81 24.65 -8.42
N ALA A 198 -8.75 23.81 -7.96
CA ALA A 198 -9.28 22.68 -8.69
C ALA A 198 -10.79 22.85 -9.00
N THR A 199 -11.24 22.23 -10.08
CA THR A 199 -12.67 22.07 -10.38
C THR A 199 -13.20 20.85 -9.64
N LEU A 200 -14.27 21.01 -8.85
CA LEU A 200 -14.94 19.92 -8.16
C LEU A 200 -15.69 19.01 -9.14
N ILE A 201 -15.48 17.70 -9.03
CA ILE A 201 -16.23 16.67 -9.76
C ILE A 201 -16.78 15.66 -8.77
N ASN A 202 -18.12 15.54 -8.76
CA ASN A 202 -18.83 14.54 -7.99
C ASN A 202 -19.31 13.44 -8.95
N ASP A 203 -18.55 12.34 -9.05
CA ASP A 203 -18.83 11.22 -9.95
C ASP A 203 -18.25 9.92 -9.40
N ASP A 204 -19.12 8.98 -9.04
CA ASP A 204 -18.73 7.69 -8.44
C ASP A 204 -17.93 6.82 -9.40
N LYS A 205 -18.30 6.81 -10.69
CA LYS A 205 -17.65 5.96 -11.68
C LYS A 205 -16.24 6.48 -11.98
N LEU A 206 -16.11 7.79 -12.18
CA LEU A 206 -14.81 8.42 -12.42
C LEU A 206 -13.90 8.28 -11.20
N PHE A 207 -14.43 8.54 -10.00
CA PHE A 207 -13.68 8.38 -8.76
C PHE A 207 -13.15 6.94 -8.60
N ASN A 208 -14.02 5.94 -8.75
CA ASN A 208 -13.63 4.53 -8.62
C ASN A 208 -12.66 4.08 -9.71
N ALA A 209 -12.71 4.68 -10.91
CA ALA A 209 -11.75 4.42 -11.97
C ALA A 209 -10.38 5.05 -11.70
N ALA A 210 -10.35 6.23 -11.08
CA ALA A 210 -9.12 6.97 -10.82
C ALA A 210 -8.31 6.45 -9.63
N LEU A 211 -8.92 5.69 -8.70
CA LEU A 211 -8.27 5.19 -7.48
C LEU A 211 -7.06 4.29 -7.78
N VAL A 212 -7.26 3.18 -8.51
CA VAL A 212 -6.18 2.24 -8.88
C VAL A 212 -5.93 2.40 -10.38
N SER A 213 -5.33 3.50 -10.75
CA SER A 213 -5.26 3.94 -12.15
C SER A 213 -3.90 3.74 -12.81
N MET A 214 -2.88 3.35 -12.05
CA MET A 214 -1.49 3.23 -12.54
C MET A 214 -1.00 4.48 -13.29
N GLY A 215 -1.56 5.66 -12.95
CA GLY A 215 -1.23 6.95 -13.56
C GLY A 215 -1.92 7.25 -14.87
N CYS A 216 -2.98 6.51 -15.28
CA CYS A 216 -3.64 6.71 -16.57
C CYS A 216 -4.59 7.92 -16.61
N PHE A 217 -5.03 8.45 -15.47
CA PHE A 217 -5.98 9.57 -15.38
C PHE A 217 -5.30 10.95 -15.29
N GLY A 218 -3.99 11.00 -15.13
CA GLY A 218 -3.22 12.21 -14.95
C GLY A 218 -2.30 12.13 -13.72
N PHE A 219 -1.74 13.26 -13.34
CA PHE A 219 -0.85 13.36 -12.18
C PHE A 219 -1.68 13.53 -10.90
N ILE A 220 -1.68 12.53 -10.03
CA ILE A 220 -2.28 12.66 -8.71
C ILE A 220 -1.38 13.59 -7.88
N HIS A 221 -1.86 14.80 -7.57
CA HIS A 221 -1.14 15.79 -6.79
C HIS A 221 -1.49 15.73 -5.30
N GLY A 222 -2.75 15.42 -4.97
CA GLY A 222 -3.22 15.30 -3.61
C GLY A 222 -4.26 14.19 -3.42
N VAL A 223 -4.33 13.69 -2.21
CA VAL A 223 -5.22 12.59 -1.80
C VAL A 223 -5.92 12.99 -0.50
N MET A 224 -7.25 12.95 -0.48
CA MET A 224 -8.05 13.07 0.74
C MET A 224 -8.26 11.67 1.32
N LEU A 225 -7.78 11.47 2.52
CA LEU A 225 -7.89 10.23 3.27
C LEU A 225 -8.93 10.37 4.39
N GLU A 226 -9.74 9.37 4.57
CA GLU A 226 -10.50 9.17 5.78
C GLU A 226 -9.70 8.31 6.75
N VAL A 227 -9.46 8.84 7.92
CA VAL A 227 -8.69 8.24 9.03
C VAL A 227 -9.62 7.93 10.19
N GLU A 228 -9.12 7.25 11.20
CA GLU A 228 -9.88 6.94 12.41
C GLU A 228 -9.06 7.22 13.67
N ASP A 229 -9.66 7.07 14.83
CA ASP A 229 -8.93 7.12 16.09
C ASP A 229 -7.85 6.03 16.11
N TRP A 230 -6.72 6.32 16.72
CA TRP A 230 -5.64 5.37 16.81
C TRP A 230 -6.05 4.11 17.58
N PHE A 231 -5.47 3.00 17.20
CA PHE A 231 -5.78 1.70 17.79
C PHE A 231 -4.53 0.85 17.92
N MET A 232 -4.58 -0.09 18.86
CA MET A 232 -3.56 -1.11 19.01
C MET A 232 -3.92 -2.36 18.22
N LEU A 233 -2.91 -3.04 17.73
CA LEU A 233 -3.00 -4.39 17.18
C LEU A 233 -2.30 -5.35 18.13
N LYS A 234 -3.05 -6.33 18.63
CA LYS A 234 -2.52 -7.46 19.41
C LYS A 234 -2.21 -8.58 18.42
N ASN A 235 -0.93 -8.90 18.28
CA ASN A 235 -0.40 -9.81 17.26
C ASN A 235 -0.11 -11.19 17.85
N TYR A 236 -0.60 -12.18 17.14
CA TYR A 236 -0.26 -13.60 17.29
C TYR A 236 0.26 -14.13 15.96
N THR A 237 1.46 -14.71 15.98
CA THR A 237 2.02 -15.40 14.82
C THR A 237 2.35 -16.83 15.25
N LYS A 238 1.59 -17.80 14.77
CA LYS A 238 1.67 -19.21 15.20
C LYS A 238 1.34 -20.15 14.05
N ASN A 239 1.77 -21.39 14.19
CA ASN A 239 1.24 -22.45 13.33
C ASN A 239 -0.17 -22.81 13.81
N ILE A 240 -1.10 -23.00 12.86
CA ILE A 240 -2.46 -23.50 13.11
C ILE A 240 -2.64 -24.84 12.44
N ALA A 241 -3.57 -25.66 12.94
CA ALA A 241 -3.86 -26.95 12.33
C ALA A 241 -4.24 -26.76 10.85
N LEU A 242 -3.78 -27.67 9.98
CA LEU A 242 -4.08 -27.60 8.56
C LEU A 242 -5.58 -27.61 8.29
N GLN A 243 -6.32 -28.44 9.00
CA GLN A 243 -7.79 -28.51 8.90
C GLN A 243 -8.46 -27.17 9.22
N ASP A 244 -8.01 -26.47 10.27
CA ASP A 244 -8.52 -25.15 10.63
C ASP A 244 -8.19 -24.11 9.55
N ALA A 245 -6.98 -24.17 9.00
CA ALA A 245 -6.58 -23.30 7.91
C ALA A 245 -7.44 -23.52 6.64
N GLU A 246 -7.77 -24.76 6.30
CA GLU A 246 -8.63 -25.10 5.15
C GLU A 246 -10.05 -24.53 5.31
N ILE A 247 -10.62 -24.59 6.50
CA ILE A 247 -11.89 -23.94 6.82
C ILE A 247 -11.77 -22.41 6.63
N LEU A 248 -10.76 -21.81 7.24
CA LEU A 248 -10.58 -20.35 7.20
C LEU A 248 -10.29 -19.82 5.79
N MET A 249 -9.56 -20.58 4.96
CA MET A 249 -9.25 -20.18 3.59
C MET A 249 -10.50 -19.89 2.75
N ASN A 250 -11.59 -20.64 2.99
CA ASN A 250 -12.81 -20.53 2.18
C ASN A 250 -13.95 -19.75 2.85
N THR A 251 -13.87 -19.53 4.17
CA THR A 251 -15.05 -19.05 4.91
C THR A 251 -14.79 -17.84 5.80
N LEU A 252 -13.55 -17.69 6.32
CA LEU A 252 -13.20 -16.75 7.39
C LEU A 252 -14.13 -16.88 8.63
N GLN A 253 -14.66 -18.09 8.90
CA GLN A 253 -15.48 -18.39 10.08
C GLN A 253 -14.57 -18.76 11.24
N PHE A 254 -14.10 -17.76 11.98
CA PHE A 254 -13.13 -17.92 13.07
C PHE A 254 -13.72 -18.61 14.30
N ASP A 255 -15.03 -18.62 14.46
CA ASP A 255 -15.78 -19.35 15.50
C ASP A 255 -15.93 -20.84 15.22
N ALA A 256 -15.68 -21.28 13.97
CA ALA A 256 -15.73 -22.69 13.55
C ALA A 256 -14.40 -23.43 13.76
N VAL A 257 -13.35 -22.76 14.24
CA VAL A 257 -11.99 -23.31 14.35
C VAL A 257 -11.38 -23.04 15.72
N ASN A 258 -10.43 -23.88 16.12
CA ASN A 258 -9.74 -23.73 17.39
C ASN A 258 -8.38 -23.03 17.19
N LEU A 259 -8.38 -21.70 17.22
CA LEU A 259 -7.15 -20.93 17.10
C LEU A 259 -6.33 -20.96 18.41
N PRO A 260 -4.99 -20.96 18.33
CA PRO A 260 -4.09 -20.98 19.51
C PRO A 260 -4.01 -19.60 20.20
N VAL A 261 -5.15 -18.93 20.34
CA VAL A 261 -5.31 -17.54 20.86
C VAL A 261 -6.52 -17.45 21.78
N SER A 262 -6.57 -18.32 22.77
CA SER A 262 -7.72 -18.51 23.67
C SER A 262 -8.22 -17.23 24.36
N ALA A 263 -7.33 -16.28 24.62
CA ALA A 263 -7.69 -14.99 25.23
C ALA A 263 -8.59 -14.12 24.34
N GLU A 264 -8.64 -14.39 23.04
CA GLU A 264 -9.43 -13.66 22.05
C GLU A 264 -10.57 -14.53 21.45
N SER A 265 -10.93 -15.58 22.17
CA SER A 265 -12.01 -16.49 21.72
C SER A 265 -13.31 -15.75 21.48
N GLY A 266 -13.94 -16.02 20.33
CA GLY A 266 -15.16 -15.36 19.92
C GLY A 266 -14.99 -13.96 19.30
N GLN A 267 -13.76 -13.43 19.20
CA GLN A 267 -13.48 -12.18 18.52
C GLN A 267 -13.08 -12.43 17.06
N ARG A 268 -13.59 -11.59 16.15
CA ARG A 268 -13.16 -11.60 14.76
C ARG A 268 -11.84 -10.86 14.63
N PRO A 269 -10.80 -11.46 14.03
CA PRO A 269 -9.54 -10.77 13.77
C PRO A 269 -9.73 -9.56 12.87
N TYR A 270 -8.98 -8.51 13.12
CA TYR A 270 -8.85 -7.36 12.21
C TYR A 270 -8.01 -7.72 10.98
N HIS A 271 -6.95 -8.49 11.19
CA HIS A 271 -6.01 -8.92 10.15
C HIS A 271 -5.79 -10.42 10.26
N PHE A 272 -5.82 -11.09 9.12
CA PHE A 272 -5.53 -12.52 9.02
C PHE A 272 -4.74 -12.81 7.76
N LYS A 273 -3.67 -13.57 7.91
CA LYS A 273 -2.80 -13.99 6.81
C LYS A 273 -2.30 -15.40 7.07
N LEU A 274 -2.21 -16.21 6.02
CA LEU A 274 -1.60 -17.54 6.06
C LEU A 274 -0.35 -17.55 5.19
N LEU A 275 0.71 -18.15 5.71
CA LEU A 275 1.95 -18.43 4.98
C LEU A 275 2.09 -19.94 4.80
N ILE A 276 2.27 -20.36 3.56
CA ILE A 276 2.31 -21.77 3.16
C ILE A 276 3.62 -22.03 2.41
N ASN A 277 4.31 -23.09 2.83
CA ASN A 277 5.44 -23.63 2.09
C ASN A 277 4.91 -24.53 0.95
N PRO A 278 5.04 -24.15 -0.32
CA PRO A 278 4.52 -24.94 -1.44
C PRO A 278 5.17 -26.31 -1.57
N PHE A 279 6.37 -26.52 -1.01
CA PHE A 279 7.09 -27.79 -1.05
C PHE A 279 6.79 -28.71 0.12
N ASN A 280 6.01 -28.22 1.10
CA ASN A 280 5.48 -28.99 2.21
C ASN A 280 4.07 -28.53 2.56
N PRO A 281 3.10 -28.68 1.62
CA PRO A 281 1.76 -28.10 1.77
C PRO A 281 0.92 -28.80 2.84
N THR A 282 1.30 -30.00 3.28
CA THR A 282 0.63 -30.74 4.37
C THR A 282 1.08 -30.32 5.77
N LYS A 283 2.13 -29.52 5.86
CA LYS A 283 2.58 -28.95 7.13
C LYS A 283 1.60 -27.88 7.61
N ASN A 284 1.39 -27.81 8.90
CA ASN A 284 0.61 -26.75 9.54
C ASN A 284 1.10 -25.36 9.11
N PRO A 285 0.26 -24.55 8.44
CA PRO A 285 0.66 -23.24 7.95
C PRO A 285 0.90 -22.26 9.09
N LYS A 286 1.73 -21.25 8.83
CA LYS A 286 1.94 -20.12 9.75
C LYS A 286 0.82 -19.11 9.56
N ALA A 287 0.06 -18.84 10.61
CA ALA A 287 -0.96 -17.79 10.63
C ALA A 287 -0.44 -16.53 11.34
N GLU A 288 -0.71 -15.38 10.78
CA GLU A 288 -0.57 -14.07 11.42
C GLU A 288 -1.98 -13.55 11.70
N ILE A 289 -2.31 -13.38 12.97
CA ILE A 289 -3.65 -13.07 13.47
C ILE A 289 -3.55 -11.83 14.35
N LEU A 290 -4.18 -10.74 13.95
CA LEU A 290 -4.14 -9.48 14.71
C LEU A 290 -5.54 -9.06 15.12
N TYR A 291 -5.68 -8.74 16.39
CA TYR A 291 -6.94 -8.23 16.97
C TYR A 291 -6.82 -6.74 17.24
N LYS A 292 -7.84 -6.00 16.82
CA LYS A 292 -7.92 -4.55 17.02
C LYS A 292 -8.44 -4.23 18.41
N LYS A 293 -7.74 -3.33 19.10
CA LYS A 293 -8.12 -2.81 20.43
C LYS A 293 -8.13 -1.28 20.42
N PRO A 294 -8.90 -0.61 21.26
CA PRO A 294 -8.83 0.84 21.43
C PRO A 294 -7.39 1.30 21.71
N GLY A 295 -7.04 2.47 21.19
CA GLY A 295 -5.74 3.08 21.47
C GLY A 295 -5.61 3.46 22.96
N PRO A 296 -4.41 3.38 23.52
CA PRO A 296 -4.16 3.73 24.92
C PRO A 296 -4.11 5.25 25.10
N ASP A 297 -4.29 5.73 26.33
CA ASP A 297 -4.12 7.16 26.63
C ASP A 297 -2.68 7.64 26.39
N LYS A 298 -1.73 6.79 26.72
CA LYS A 298 -0.29 7.00 26.48
C LYS A 298 0.29 5.78 25.78
N TYR A 299 1.06 6.02 24.73
CA TYR A 299 1.74 4.97 24.00
C TYR A 299 3.25 5.12 24.10
N VAL A 300 3.90 4.07 24.55
CA VAL A 300 5.35 3.93 24.51
C VAL A 300 5.64 2.90 23.42
N ARG A 301 6.38 3.34 22.40
CA ARG A 301 6.79 2.43 21.33
C ARG A 301 7.51 1.22 21.92
N PRO A 302 7.06 -0.02 21.65
CA PRO A 302 7.83 -1.19 22.03
C PRO A 302 9.25 -1.06 21.47
N ALA A 303 10.25 -1.51 22.21
CA ALA A 303 11.56 -1.76 21.63
C ALA A 303 11.34 -2.82 20.56
N LEU A 304 11.11 -2.38 19.32
CA LEU A 304 11.11 -3.28 18.19
C LEU A 304 12.53 -3.83 18.16
N ASN A 305 12.67 -5.11 18.43
CA ASN A 305 13.89 -5.79 18.07
C ASN A 305 14.11 -5.42 16.60
N ASP A 306 15.19 -4.72 16.30
CA ASP A 306 15.61 -4.38 14.92
C ASP A 306 15.86 -5.65 14.06
N GLU A 307 15.80 -6.81 14.67
CA GLU A 307 15.61 -8.09 14.02
C GLU A 307 14.19 -8.10 13.43
N SER A 308 14.09 -7.51 12.23
CA SER A 308 12.90 -7.60 11.38
C SER A 308 12.32 -9.01 11.47
N THR A 309 11.01 -9.14 11.64
CA THR A 309 10.28 -10.41 11.59
C THR A 309 10.57 -11.19 10.30
N TYR A 310 11.12 -10.53 9.30
CA TYR A 310 11.67 -11.13 8.09
C TYR A 310 13.18 -10.91 8.07
N PRO A 311 13.99 -11.98 7.98
CA PRO A 311 15.44 -11.85 7.85
C PRO A 311 15.77 -10.95 6.67
N LYS A 312 16.64 -9.99 6.87
CA LYS A 312 17.14 -9.13 5.81
C LYS A 312 17.64 -10.02 4.67
N ASP A 313 16.98 -9.95 3.50
CA ASP A 313 17.39 -10.55 2.24
C ASP A 313 17.47 -12.10 2.16
N SER A 314 16.76 -12.85 3.00
CA SER A 314 16.78 -14.31 2.87
C SER A 314 16.22 -14.81 1.53
N LEU A 315 15.22 -14.15 0.96
CA LEU A 315 14.70 -14.51 -0.37
C LEU A 315 15.69 -14.17 -1.48
N GLY A 316 16.40 -13.05 -1.40
CA GLY A 316 17.47 -12.70 -2.35
C GLY A 316 18.68 -13.63 -2.23
N PHE A 317 19.02 -14.07 -1.02
CA PHE A 317 20.05 -15.08 -0.80
C PHE A 317 19.67 -16.43 -1.41
N ILE A 318 18.43 -16.88 -1.20
CA ILE A 318 17.88 -18.11 -1.79
C ILE A 318 17.92 -17.99 -3.31
N ALA A 319 17.45 -16.89 -3.88
CA ALA A 319 17.45 -16.66 -5.33
C ALA A 319 18.86 -16.75 -5.93
N LYS A 320 19.88 -16.22 -5.24
CA LYS A 320 21.29 -16.35 -5.68
C LYS A 320 21.80 -17.78 -5.66
N ILE A 321 21.43 -18.56 -4.62
CA ILE A 321 21.85 -19.97 -4.55
C ILE A 321 21.15 -20.77 -5.63
N THR A 322 19.84 -20.63 -5.79
CA THR A 322 19.03 -21.40 -6.75
C THR A 322 19.40 -21.08 -8.20
N GLN A 323 19.83 -19.84 -8.51
CA GLN A 323 20.37 -19.48 -9.82
C GLN A 323 21.62 -20.29 -10.20
N ASN A 324 22.45 -20.66 -9.21
CA ASN A 324 23.70 -21.41 -9.44
C ASN A 324 23.52 -22.92 -9.29
N LEU A 325 22.41 -23.38 -8.71
CA LEU A 325 22.08 -24.77 -8.46
C LEU A 325 20.63 -25.05 -8.90
N PRO A 326 20.34 -25.12 -10.21
CA PRO A 326 19.00 -25.40 -10.71
C PRO A 326 18.41 -26.69 -10.12
N GLY A 327 17.14 -26.66 -9.71
CA GLY A 327 16.45 -27.82 -9.10
C GLY A 327 16.68 -27.98 -7.60
N SER A 328 17.48 -27.11 -6.97
CA SER A 328 17.72 -27.14 -5.52
C SER A 328 16.65 -26.39 -4.69
N ASP A 329 15.68 -25.75 -5.35
CA ASP A 329 14.69 -24.85 -4.73
C ASP A 329 13.94 -25.50 -3.58
N LYS A 330 13.42 -26.71 -3.78
CA LYS A 330 12.67 -27.48 -2.78
C LYS A 330 13.53 -27.75 -1.53
N LEU A 331 14.76 -28.19 -1.74
CA LEU A 331 15.68 -28.48 -0.63
C LEU A 331 16.02 -27.22 0.15
N ILE A 332 16.35 -26.13 -0.55
CA ILE A 332 16.79 -24.88 0.05
C ILE A 332 15.64 -24.22 0.81
N ILE A 333 14.44 -24.15 0.25
CA ILE A 333 13.28 -23.55 0.93
C ILE A 333 12.91 -24.36 2.18
N ASN A 334 12.94 -25.70 2.12
CA ASN A 334 12.67 -26.51 3.29
C ASN A 334 13.74 -26.37 4.38
N LEU A 335 15.02 -26.28 4.02
CA LEU A 335 16.11 -26.05 4.97
C LEU A 335 16.06 -24.66 5.62
N LEU A 336 15.68 -23.65 4.86
CA LEU A 336 15.63 -22.27 5.31
C LEU A 336 14.24 -21.82 5.76
N GLU A 337 13.27 -22.72 5.85
CA GLU A 337 11.89 -22.39 6.23
C GLU A 337 11.82 -21.60 7.52
N SER A 338 12.55 -22.02 8.56
CA SER A 338 12.61 -21.32 9.86
C SER A 338 13.23 -19.91 9.78
N SER A 339 13.98 -19.62 8.71
CA SER A 339 14.57 -18.31 8.45
C SER A 339 13.72 -17.46 7.52
N ILE A 340 12.83 -18.06 6.74
CA ILE A 340 11.95 -17.38 5.77
C ILE A 340 10.61 -17.01 6.42
N PHE A 341 10.09 -17.92 7.25
CA PHE A 341 8.82 -17.69 7.94
C PHE A 341 9.05 -16.85 9.20
N PRO A 342 8.09 -15.99 9.58
CA PRO A 342 8.19 -15.20 10.79
C PRO A 342 8.27 -16.11 12.03
N LYS A 343 9.04 -15.66 13.03
CA LYS A 343 9.09 -16.31 14.34
C LYS A 343 7.73 -16.28 15.02
N ASP A 344 7.49 -17.21 15.93
CA ASP A 344 6.30 -17.18 16.76
C ASP A 344 6.23 -15.91 17.60
N VAL A 345 5.05 -15.29 17.61
CA VAL A 345 4.73 -14.12 18.41
C VAL A 345 3.54 -14.43 19.31
N ASN A 346 3.67 -14.11 20.58
CA ASN A 346 2.61 -14.20 21.56
C ASN A 346 2.29 -12.80 22.09
N GLU A 347 1.08 -12.32 21.81
CA GLU A 347 0.53 -11.13 22.46
C GLU A 347 1.36 -9.83 22.31
N ALA A 348 2.15 -9.70 21.25
CA ALA A 348 2.83 -8.44 20.98
C ALA A 348 1.81 -7.36 20.62
N GLU A 349 1.84 -6.24 21.33
CA GLU A 349 0.92 -5.13 21.10
C GLU A 349 1.66 -3.92 20.55
N ALA A 350 1.16 -3.36 19.45
CA ALA A 350 1.71 -2.15 18.86
C ALA A 350 0.63 -1.37 18.08
N LEU A 351 0.86 -0.08 17.85
CA LEU A 351 0.05 0.70 16.91
C LEU A 351 0.23 0.15 15.48
N LEU A 352 -0.76 0.41 14.61
CA LEU A 352 -0.74 -0.01 13.20
C LEU A 352 0.61 0.31 12.54
N TYR A 353 1.15 1.50 12.79
CA TYR A 353 2.42 1.96 12.24
C TYR A 353 3.62 1.12 12.68
N ASP A 354 3.66 0.75 13.95
CA ASP A 354 4.80 -0.01 14.50
C ASP A 354 4.68 -1.51 14.20
N THR A 355 3.44 -2.00 13.97
CA THR A 355 3.18 -3.38 13.53
C THR A 355 3.65 -3.62 12.10
N PHE A 356 3.40 -2.67 11.19
CA PHE A 356 3.79 -2.76 9.78
C PHE A 356 4.94 -1.78 9.49
N SER A 357 6.12 -2.10 9.99
CA SER A 357 7.31 -1.27 9.82
C SER A 357 7.87 -1.36 8.39
N ASP A 358 8.73 -0.41 8.05
CA ASP A 358 9.43 -0.34 6.78
C ASP A 358 10.49 -1.46 6.71
N THR A 359 10.12 -2.59 6.17
CA THR A 359 11.03 -3.71 5.87
C THR A 359 11.30 -3.71 4.38
N SER A 360 12.42 -3.10 3.96
CA SER A 360 12.86 -3.20 2.58
C SER A 360 13.65 -4.50 2.40
N LEU A 361 13.16 -5.37 1.51
CA LEU A 361 13.95 -6.46 0.98
C LEU A 361 14.88 -5.87 -0.08
N HIS A 362 16.18 -5.84 0.18
CA HIS A 362 17.17 -5.50 -0.82
C HIS A 362 17.45 -6.71 -1.71
N GLY A 363 17.60 -6.49 -3.00
CA GLY A 363 17.91 -7.52 -3.98
C GLY A 363 16.78 -7.83 -4.94
N LYS A 364 17.10 -8.58 -5.99
CA LYS A 364 16.16 -8.96 -7.04
C LYS A 364 15.10 -9.89 -6.46
N THR A 365 13.89 -9.41 -6.32
CA THR A 365 12.74 -10.19 -5.89
C THR A 365 11.62 -10.10 -6.91
N PHE A 366 10.78 -11.11 -6.93
CA PHE A 366 9.55 -11.15 -7.72
C PHE A 366 8.38 -11.34 -6.77
N ALA A 367 7.29 -10.66 -7.02
CA ALA A 367 6.04 -10.88 -6.33
C ALA A 367 4.89 -10.80 -7.33
N CYS A 368 4.01 -11.78 -7.29
CA CYS A 368 2.77 -11.80 -8.03
C CYS A 368 1.61 -11.89 -7.05
N ALA A 369 0.61 -11.03 -7.22
CA ALA A 369 -0.63 -11.09 -6.46
C ALA A 369 -1.79 -11.37 -7.41
N ILE A 370 -2.61 -12.36 -7.06
CA ILE A 370 -3.80 -12.75 -7.81
C ILE A 370 -4.99 -12.62 -6.86
N GLY A 371 -6.00 -11.85 -7.26
CA GLY A 371 -7.27 -11.79 -6.54
C GLY A 371 -8.16 -12.96 -6.93
N ILE A 372 -8.74 -13.63 -5.94
CA ILE A 372 -9.65 -14.76 -6.13
C ILE A 372 -10.84 -14.62 -5.17
N PRO A 373 -12.04 -15.12 -5.54
CA PRO A 373 -13.15 -15.21 -4.62
C PRO A 373 -12.80 -16.08 -3.41
N LEU A 374 -13.33 -15.70 -2.23
CA LEU A 374 -13.00 -16.37 -0.97
C LEU A 374 -13.30 -17.89 -1.02
N ASP A 375 -14.45 -18.27 -1.53
CA ASP A 375 -14.90 -19.68 -1.64
C ASP A 375 -14.08 -20.54 -2.62
N LYS A 376 -13.17 -19.92 -3.38
CA LYS A 376 -12.27 -20.59 -4.34
C LYS A 376 -10.82 -20.67 -3.86
N THR A 377 -10.52 -20.18 -2.65
CA THR A 377 -9.14 -20.07 -2.17
C THR A 377 -8.43 -21.42 -2.11
N HIS A 378 -9.02 -22.43 -1.45
CA HIS A 378 -8.41 -23.76 -1.33
C HIS A 378 -8.28 -24.45 -2.70
N GLN A 379 -9.29 -24.36 -3.57
CA GLN A 379 -9.23 -24.91 -4.92
C GLN A 379 -8.10 -24.27 -5.74
N THR A 380 -7.97 -22.96 -5.68
CA THR A 380 -6.91 -22.22 -6.40
C THR A 380 -5.53 -22.58 -5.87
N LEU A 381 -5.37 -22.68 -4.55
CA LEU A 381 -4.12 -23.11 -3.93
C LEU A 381 -3.73 -24.51 -4.43
N SER A 382 -4.66 -25.46 -4.44
CA SER A 382 -4.43 -26.82 -4.95
C SER A 382 -3.99 -26.83 -6.42
N CYS A 383 -4.60 -25.99 -7.27
CA CYS A 383 -4.18 -25.84 -8.65
C CYS A 383 -2.76 -25.27 -8.78
N LEU A 384 -2.40 -24.27 -7.97
CA LEU A 384 -1.05 -23.67 -7.98
C LEU A 384 0.01 -24.67 -7.51
N LEU A 385 -0.27 -25.46 -6.48
CA LEU A 385 0.61 -26.53 -6.00
C LEU A 385 0.84 -27.58 -7.08
N LYS A 386 -0.22 -28.00 -7.76
CA LYS A 386 -0.11 -28.94 -8.88
C LYS A 386 0.72 -28.38 -10.04
N LEU A 387 0.56 -27.10 -10.38
CA LEU A 387 1.38 -26.45 -11.42
C LEU A 387 2.88 -26.46 -11.06
N ILE A 388 3.23 -26.29 -9.79
CA ILE A 388 4.63 -26.41 -9.32
C ILE A 388 5.14 -27.84 -9.49
N ASP A 389 4.33 -28.84 -9.16
CA ASP A 389 4.71 -30.25 -9.33
C ASP A 389 4.88 -30.63 -10.82
N ASP A 390 3.97 -30.15 -11.68
CA ASP A 390 3.96 -30.48 -13.12
C ASP A 390 5.04 -29.75 -13.94
N HIS A 391 5.36 -28.51 -13.59
CA HIS A 391 6.20 -27.60 -14.39
C HIS A 391 7.54 -27.22 -13.75
N GLY A 392 7.80 -27.69 -12.55
CA GLY A 392 9.03 -27.44 -11.82
C GLY A 392 8.88 -26.37 -10.73
N SER A 393 9.86 -26.36 -9.83
CA SER A 393 9.83 -25.55 -8.64
C SER A 393 10.16 -24.08 -8.92
N VAL A 394 9.50 -23.21 -8.18
CA VAL A 394 9.82 -21.78 -8.10
C VAL A 394 10.23 -21.47 -6.66
N PRO A 395 11.36 -20.78 -6.41
CA PRO A 395 11.78 -20.42 -5.06
C PRO A 395 10.86 -19.37 -4.47
N ALA A 396 9.69 -19.77 -4.01
CA ALA A 396 8.63 -18.91 -3.49
C ALA A 396 7.97 -19.47 -2.25
N ILE A 397 7.32 -18.59 -1.49
CA ILE A 397 6.34 -18.94 -0.45
C ILE A 397 4.98 -18.38 -0.88
N PHE A 398 3.90 -19.04 -0.48
CA PHE A 398 2.55 -18.53 -0.69
C PHE A 398 2.10 -17.75 0.55
N ALA A 399 1.62 -16.52 0.31
CA ALA A 399 1.00 -15.68 1.32
C ALA A 399 -0.46 -15.45 0.94
N LEU A 400 -1.38 -16.10 1.62
CA LEU A 400 -2.81 -15.87 1.46
C LEU A 400 -3.19 -14.69 2.34
N ARG A 401 -3.70 -13.63 1.71
CA ARG A 401 -4.13 -12.39 2.37
C ARG A 401 -5.60 -12.18 2.09
N PHE A 402 -6.34 -11.88 3.13
CA PHE A 402 -7.78 -11.72 3.04
C PHE A 402 -8.14 -10.26 3.25
N ILE A 403 -8.86 -9.68 2.30
CA ILE A 403 -9.28 -8.28 2.30
C ILE A 403 -10.70 -8.15 1.80
N LYS A 404 -11.39 -7.12 2.24
CA LYS A 404 -12.71 -6.78 1.73
C LYS A 404 -12.64 -6.36 0.26
N ARG A 405 -13.70 -6.65 -0.49
CA ARG A 405 -13.88 -6.20 -1.87
C ARG A 405 -13.70 -4.69 -1.99
N SER A 406 -12.99 -4.24 -3.02
CA SER A 406 -12.84 -2.84 -3.38
C SER A 406 -13.82 -2.42 -4.49
N ASN A 407 -14.26 -1.15 -4.46
CA ASN A 407 -15.03 -0.54 -5.54
C ASN A 407 -14.16 0.05 -6.65
N ALA A 408 -12.84 0.14 -6.47
CA ALA A 408 -11.92 0.64 -7.49
C ALA A 408 -11.93 -0.27 -8.73
N ILE A 409 -12.09 0.31 -9.92
CA ILE A 409 -12.38 -0.45 -11.15
C ILE A 409 -11.24 -1.39 -11.54
N LEU A 410 -10.00 -0.97 -11.34
CA LEU A 410 -8.82 -1.77 -11.67
C LEU A 410 -8.18 -2.47 -10.46
N ALA A 411 -8.84 -2.45 -9.29
CA ALA A 411 -8.36 -3.21 -8.16
C ALA A 411 -8.49 -4.71 -8.44
N PHE A 412 -7.41 -5.47 -8.21
CA PHE A 412 -7.45 -6.93 -8.32
C PHE A 412 -8.36 -7.57 -7.25
N SER A 413 -8.71 -6.84 -6.19
CA SER A 413 -9.65 -7.24 -5.12
C SER A 413 -11.11 -6.84 -5.40
N ARG A 414 -11.49 -6.66 -6.66
CA ARG A 414 -12.86 -6.24 -7.05
C ARG A 414 -13.88 -7.38 -7.11
N PHE A 415 -13.55 -8.56 -6.70
CA PHE A 415 -14.46 -9.72 -6.72
C PHE A 415 -15.52 -9.66 -5.61
N GLU A 416 -16.64 -10.32 -5.87
CA GLU A 416 -17.68 -10.60 -4.88
C GLU A 416 -17.36 -11.86 -4.09
#